data_5ff2cc07ec5f0928db8bf941b0293dbc
#
_entry.id   5ff2cc07ec5f0928db8bf941b0293dbc
#
_cell.length_a   1.000
_cell.length_b   1.000
_cell.length_c   1.000
_cell.angle_alpha   90.00
_cell.angle_beta   90.00
_cell.angle_gamma   90.00
#
_symmetry.space_group_name_H-M   'P 1'
#
loop_
_entity.id
_entity.type
_entity.pdbx_description
1 polymer ?
#
loop_
_entity_poly.entity_id
_entity_poly.type
_entity_poly.pdbx_seq_one_letter_code
_entity_poly.pdbx_strand_id
1 'polypeptide(L)'
;GATIVGYECDGCDFTYRDGLPYPTGADGTPANFEILGTAPAAHFTRATASRPPAPNEPSEIEFIASRLFDDRDPVSVERIAHGHAVLGSYVSAGGGTVVTSGCTDWVWGLAERDRHVEQITRNILDRLSTRRA
;
A
#
# COMPACT_ATOMS: atom_id res chain seq x y z
N GLY A 1 10.71 13.96 4.43
CA GLY A 1 10.41 12.68 5.06
C GLY A 1 10.85 11.54 4.16
N ALA A 2 11.24 10.42 4.74
CA ALA A 2 11.55 9.22 3.95
C ALA A 2 10.26 8.68 3.33
N THR A 3 10.28 8.36 2.04
CA THR A 3 9.16 7.73 1.37
C THR A 3 9.37 6.22 1.46
N ILE A 4 8.48 5.53 2.19
CA ILE A 4 8.50 4.06 2.34
C ILE A 4 7.44 3.50 1.38
N VAL A 5 7.52 3.85 0.13
CA VAL A 5 6.65 3.37 -0.93
C VAL A 5 7.50 2.96 -2.10
N GLY A 6 7.24 1.79 -2.59
CA GLY A 6 7.87 1.25 -3.77
C GLY A 6 6.82 0.79 -4.76
N TYR A 7 7.15 -0.23 -5.51
CA TYR A 7 6.30 -0.85 -6.51
C TYR A 7 5.32 -1.85 -5.88
N GLU A 8 4.19 -2.10 -6.56
CA GLU A 8 3.12 -3.00 -6.11
C GLU A 8 2.66 -2.70 -4.67
N CYS A 9 1.94 -1.58 -4.55
CA CYS A 9 1.49 -1.11 -3.26
C CYS A 9 0.16 -1.74 -2.85
N ASP A 10 0.08 -2.16 -1.59
CA ASP A 10 -1.16 -2.54 -0.94
C ASP A 10 -1.73 -1.37 -0.16
N GLY A 11 -3.05 -1.18 -0.25
CA GLY A 11 -3.78 -0.16 0.47
C GLY A 11 -4.99 -0.74 1.20
N CYS A 12 -5.73 0.14 1.85
CA CYS A 12 -7.07 -0.15 2.35
C CYS A 12 -7.92 1.12 2.29
N ASP A 13 -9.23 0.95 2.35
CA ASP A 13 -10.13 2.10 2.50
C ASP A 13 -10.07 2.62 3.93
N PHE A 14 -9.77 3.92 4.08
CA PHE A 14 -9.63 4.54 5.39
C PHE A 14 -10.11 5.99 5.42
N THR A 15 -10.40 6.48 6.61
CA THR A 15 -10.74 7.88 6.88
C THR A 15 -9.88 8.43 7.99
N TYR A 16 -9.77 9.77 8.06
CA TYR A 16 -9.09 10.44 9.16
C TYR A 16 -10.06 10.81 10.27
N ARG A 17 -9.64 10.53 11.53
CA ARG A 17 -10.31 10.98 12.75
C ARG A 17 -9.25 11.57 13.67
N ASP A 18 -9.39 12.80 14.06
CA ASP A 18 -8.41 13.52 14.89
C ASP A 18 -6.97 13.47 14.34
N GLY A 19 -6.85 13.50 13.01
CA GLY A 19 -5.56 13.46 12.32
C GLY A 19 -4.92 12.08 12.20
N LEU A 20 -5.57 11.01 12.66
CA LEU A 20 -5.11 9.63 12.53
C LEU A 20 -5.94 8.86 11.50
N PRO A 21 -5.33 7.98 10.70
CA PRO A 21 -6.04 7.14 9.74
C PRO A 21 -6.71 5.94 10.44
N TYR A 22 -7.96 5.67 10.07
CA TYR A 22 -8.74 4.51 10.56
C TYR A 22 -9.35 3.76 9.38
N PRO A 23 -9.23 2.43 9.32
CA PRO A 23 -9.86 1.64 8.26
C PRO A 23 -11.38 1.78 8.35
N THR A 24 -12.04 1.88 7.20
CA THR A 24 -13.52 1.90 7.13
C THR A 24 -14.12 0.51 7.13
N GLY A 25 -13.37 -0.48 6.66
CA GLY A 25 -13.81 -1.85 6.43
C GLY A 25 -14.67 -2.03 5.19
N ALA A 26 -14.90 -0.98 4.40
CA ALA A 26 -15.74 -1.04 3.19
C ALA A 26 -15.16 -1.98 2.11
N ASP A 27 -13.85 -2.17 2.11
CA ASP A 27 -13.08 -3.05 1.22
C ASP A 27 -12.81 -4.44 1.79
N GLY A 28 -13.35 -4.76 2.97
CA GLY A 28 -13.13 -6.01 3.68
C GLY A 28 -11.92 -6.02 4.61
N THR A 29 -11.26 -4.87 4.78
CA THR A 29 -10.19 -4.70 5.77
C THR A 29 -10.68 -5.09 7.17
N PRO A 30 -9.92 -5.93 7.92
CA PRO A 30 -10.32 -6.35 9.26
C PRO A 30 -10.60 -5.17 10.20
N ALA A 31 -11.67 -5.24 10.99
CA ALA A 31 -12.05 -4.17 11.90
C ALA A 31 -11.00 -3.84 12.98
N ASN A 32 -10.08 -4.77 13.24
CA ASN A 32 -8.96 -4.60 14.16
C ASN A 32 -7.63 -4.29 13.43
N PHE A 33 -7.71 -3.87 12.17
CA PHE A 33 -6.53 -3.42 11.43
C PHE A 33 -6.08 -2.05 11.96
N GLU A 34 -4.85 -1.99 12.40
CA GLU A 34 -4.21 -0.75 12.88
C GLU A 34 -3.31 -0.20 11.78
N ILE A 35 -3.61 1.00 11.30
CA ILE A 35 -2.80 1.69 10.30
C ILE A 35 -1.64 2.38 11.01
N LEU A 36 -0.43 1.98 10.70
CA LEU A 36 0.82 2.48 11.30
C LEU A 36 1.47 3.56 10.44
N GLY A 37 1.15 3.58 9.15
CA GLY A 37 1.65 4.58 8.23
C GLY A 37 0.92 4.53 6.90
N THR A 38 0.88 5.68 6.24
CA THR A 38 0.31 5.82 4.89
C THR A 38 1.25 6.62 4.01
N ALA A 39 1.27 6.31 2.72
CA ALA A 39 1.96 7.12 1.74
C ALA A 39 1.12 7.20 0.45
N PRO A 40 1.07 8.37 -0.21
CA PRO A 40 0.41 8.48 -1.50
C PRO A 40 1.00 7.49 -2.51
N ALA A 41 0.15 6.83 -3.26
CA ALA A 41 0.51 5.92 -4.34
C ALA A 41 -0.38 6.19 -5.55
N ALA A 42 0.15 5.99 -6.74
CA ALA A 42 -0.57 6.17 -7.98
C ALA A 42 -0.07 5.19 -9.05
N HIS A 43 -0.96 4.77 -9.93
CA HIS A 43 -0.59 3.99 -11.10
C HIS A 43 0.19 4.80 -12.13
N PHE A 44 1.03 4.14 -12.92
CA PHE A 44 1.74 4.81 -13.99
C PHE A 44 0.79 5.22 -15.11
N THR A 45 0.89 6.47 -15.50
CA THR A 45 0.29 7.03 -16.71
C THR A 45 1.25 6.90 -17.89
N ARG A 46 0.80 7.25 -19.11
CA ARG A 46 1.71 7.35 -20.27
C ARG A 46 2.89 8.30 -20.04
N ALA A 47 2.64 9.36 -19.27
CA ALA A 47 3.65 10.39 -19.00
C ALA A 47 4.65 10.00 -17.91
N THR A 48 4.25 9.12 -16.98
CA THR A 48 5.06 8.75 -15.81
C THR A 48 5.68 7.37 -15.90
N ALA A 49 5.27 6.55 -16.87
CA ALA A 49 5.83 5.23 -17.10
C ALA A 49 7.31 5.32 -17.55
N SER A 50 8.18 4.54 -16.92
CA SER A 50 9.59 4.44 -17.30
C SER A 50 9.79 3.92 -18.74
N ARG A 51 8.84 3.10 -19.21
CA ARG A 51 8.71 2.67 -20.60
C ARG A 51 7.29 2.99 -21.08
N PRO A 52 7.11 4.09 -21.82
CA PRO A 52 5.79 4.42 -22.36
C PRO A 52 5.22 3.28 -23.22
N PRO A 53 3.92 2.96 -23.06
CA PRO A 53 3.28 1.96 -23.91
C PRO A 53 3.21 2.43 -25.36
N ALA A 54 3.11 1.48 -26.30
CA ALA A 54 2.90 1.80 -27.71
C ALA A 54 1.59 2.61 -27.91
N PRO A 55 1.44 3.37 -29.01
CA PRO A 55 0.28 4.24 -29.22
C PRO A 55 -1.09 3.55 -29.06
N ASN A 56 -1.17 2.26 -29.37
CA ASN A 56 -2.42 1.48 -29.29
C ASN A 56 -2.50 0.60 -28.03
N GLU A 57 -1.50 0.65 -27.16
CA GLU A 57 -1.50 -0.08 -25.89
C GLU A 57 -2.01 0.83 -24.75
N PRO A 58 -2.79 0.31 -23.80
CA PRO A 58 -3.17 1.07 -22.63
C PRO A 58 -1.94 1.37 -21.76
N SER A 59 -1.96 2.51 -21.08
CA SER A 59 -1.09 2.72 -19.93
C SER A 59 -1.50 1.82 -18.76
N GLU A 60 -0.69 1.72 -17.73
CA GLU A 60 -1.01 0.90 -16.55
C GLU A 60 -2.36 1.31 -15.94
N ILE A 61 -2.57 2.58 -15.68
CA ILE A 61 -3.82 3.07 -15.10
C ILE A 61 -5.05 2.78 -15.99
N GLU A 62 -4.92 2.93 -17.32
CA GLU A 62 -5.98 2.59 -18.27
C GLU A 62 -6.26 1.08 -18.31
N PHE A 63 -5.21 0.26 -18.17
CA PHE A 63 -5.35 -1.18 -18.08
C PHE A 63 -6.10 -1.58 -16.80
N ILE A 64 -5.72 -1.03 -15.64
CA ILE A 64 -6.37 -1.31 -14.37
C ILE A 64 -7.85 -0.84 -14.38
N ALA A 65 -8.12 0.37 -14.89
CA ALA A 65 -9.49 0.86 -15.06
C ALA A 65 -10.35 -0.10 -15.88
N SER A 66 -9.80 -0.61 -17.00
CA SER A 66 -10.51 -1.58 -17.83
C SER A 66 -10.80 -2.90 -17.14
N ARG A 67 -10.01 -3.29 -16.14
CA ARG A 67 -10.22 -4.51 -15.36
C ARG A 67 -11.22 -4.36 -14.24
N LEU A 68 -11.28 -3.16 -13.64
CA LEU A 68 -12.17 -2.87 -12.53
C LEU A 68 -13.56 -2.41 -12.96
N PHE A 69 -13.64 -1.68 -14.09
CA PHE A 69 -14.87 -1.01 -14.52
C PHE A 69 -15.34 -1.40 -15.93
N ASP A 70 -14.61 -2.29 -16.60
CA ASP A 70 -14.85 -2.71 -18.00
C ASP A 70 -14.79 -1.55 -19.02
N ASP A 71 -14.15 -0.45 -18.64
CA ASP A 71 -13.91 0.71 -19.53
C ASP A 71 -12.58 1.42 -19.18
N ARG A 72 -12.24 2.44 -19.98
CA ARG A 72 -11.02 3.25 -19.83
C ARG A 72 -11.33 4.73 -20.00
N ASP A 73 -12.57 5.12 -19.78
CA ASP A 73 -12.93 6.51 -19.90
C ASP A 73 -12.22 7.36 -18.84
N PRO A 74 -12.13 8.68 -19.03
CA PRO A 74 -11.44 9.56 -18.06
C PRO A 74 -12.05 9.51 -16.65
N VAL A 75 -13.35 9.22 -16.53
CA VAL A 75 -14.02 9.13 -15.22
C VAL A 75 -13.57 7.88 -14.46
N SER A 76 -13.53 6.75 -15.14
CA SER A 76 -13.05 5.49 -14.56
C SER A 76 -11.56 5.54 -14.21
N VAL A 77 -10.75 6.17 -15.06
CA VAL A 77 -9.33 6.41 -14.79
C VAL A 77 -9.16 7.31 -13.56
N GLU A 78 -9.89 8.40 -13.44
CA GLU A 78 -9.81 9.33 -12.30
C GLU A 78 -10.17 8.67 -10.97
N ARG A 79 -11.10 7.71 -10.96
CA ARG A 79 -11.49 6.97 -9.75
C ARG A 79 -10.35 6.21 -9.09
N ILE A 80 -9.31 5.86 -9.84
CA ILE A 80 -8.15 5.10 -9.38
C ILE A 80 -6.84 5.90 -9.51
N ALA A 81 -6.92 7.17 -9.89
CA ALA A 81 -5.74 8.01 -10.10
C ALA A 81 -4.95 8.28 -8.81
N HIS A 82 -5.65 8.28 -7.68
CA HIS A 82 -5.09 8.60 -6.38
C HIS A 82 -5.43 7.52 -5.37
N GLY A 83 -4.40 6.91 -4.80
CA GLY A 83 -4.50 5.91 -3.75
C GLY A 83 -3.43 6.11 -2.69
N HIS A 84 -3.31 5.13 -1.81
CA HIS A 84 -2.30 5.12 -0.77
C HIS A 84 -1.77 3.71 -0.57
N ALA A 85 -0.47 3.60 -0.34
CA ALA A 85 0.12 2.44 0.29
C ALA A 85 -0.08 2.53 1.80
N VAL A 86 -0.37 1.40 2.44
CA VAL A 86 -0.68 1.34 3.87
C VAL A 86 0.21 0.32 4.57
N LEU A 87 1.03 0.80 5.50
CA LEU A 87 1.73 -0.04 6.47
C LEU A 87 0.78 -0.27 7.65
N GLY A 88 0.53 -1.50 8.02
CA GLY A 88 -0.37 -1.79 9.13
C GLY A 88 -0.24 -3.18 9.72
N SER A 89 -1.02 -3.45 10.75
CA SER A 89 -1.05 -4.76 11.39
C SER A 89 -2.44 -5.09 11.94
N TYR A 90 -2.72 -6.39 12.06
CA TYR A 90 -3.89 -6.89 12.76
C TYR A 90 -3.62 -8.25 13.39
N VAL A 91 -4.48 -8.64 14.33
CA VAL A 91 -4.48 -10.00 14.90
C VAL A 91 -5.53 -10.83 14.19
N SER A 92 -5.10 -11.92 13.57
CA SER A 92 -5.99 -12.86 12.89
C SER A 92 -6.87 -13.62 13.89
N ALA A 93 -7.95 -14.24 13.40
CA ALA A 93 -8.84 -15.05 14.23
C ALA A 93 -8.12 -16.23 14.94
N GLY A 94 -7.03 -16.72 14.37
CA GLY A 94 -6.17 -17.74 14.99
C GLY A 94 -5.16 -17.20 16.02
N GLY A 95 -5.19 -15.90 16.34
CA GLY A 95 -4.31 -15.27 17.32
C GLY A 95 -2.94 -14.87 16.79
N GLY A 96 -2.62 -15.16 15.52
CA GLY A 96 -1.38 -14.71 14.88
C GLY A 96 -1.44 -13.24 14.51
N THR A 97 -0.33 -12.53 14.65
CA THR A 97 -0.20 -11.13 14.17
C THR A 97 0.23 -11.13 12.72
N VAL A 98 -0.49 -10.39 11.90
CA VAL A 98 -0.15 -10.12 10.50
C VAL A 98 0.34 -8.67 10.41
N VAL A 99 1.43 -8.47 9.68
CA VAL A 99 1.97 -7.14 9.37
C VAL A 99 2.11 -7.03 7.87
N THR A 100 1.57 -5.97 7.28
CA THR A 100 1.84 -5.60 5.87
C THR A 100 2.76 -4.41 5.82
N SER A 101 3.76 -4.47 4.94
CA SER A 101 4.65 -3.33 4.67
C SER A 101 4.05 -2.32 3.68
N GLY A 102 2.96 -2.68 3.01
CA GLY A 102 2.29 -1.84 2.04
C GLY A 102 2.97 -1.75 0.67
N CYS A 103 4.10 -2.44 0.45
CA CYS A 103 4.77 -2.49 -0.86
C CYS A 103 5.76 -3.64 -0.96
N THR A 104 6.08 -4.08 -2.19
CA THR A 104 7.07 -5.13 -2.45
C THR A 104 8.51 -4.64 -2.29
N ASP A 105 8.75 -3.35 -2.44
CA ASP A 105 10.10 -2.75 -2.43
C ASP A 105 10.68 -2.54 -1.02
N TRP A 106 9.99 -3.00 0.03
CA TRP A 106 10.50 -2.96 1.41
C TRP A 106 11.89 -3.57 1.55
N VAL A 107 12.14 -4.64 0.79
CA VAL A 107 13.44 -5.34 0.77
C VAL A 107 14.58 -4.45 0.25
N TRP A 108 14.31 -3.56 -0.69
CA TRP A 108 15.31 -2.62 -1.19
C TRP A 108 15.69 -1.58 -0.14
N GLY A 109 14.72 -1.10 0.63
CA GLY A 109 15.00 -0.24 1.79
C GLY A 109 15.93 -0.90 2.80
N LEU A 110 15.77 -2.22 3.03
CA LEU A 110 16.70 -2.98 3.88
C LEU A 110 18.08 -3.14 3.22
N ALA A 111 18.14 -3.46 1.93
CA ALA A 111 19.40 -3.63 1.20
C ALA A 111 20.22 -2.34 1.14
N GLU A 112 19.56 -1.20 0.99
CA GLU A 112 20.17 0.12 0.98
C GLU A 112 20.41 0.70 2.39
N ARG A 113 20.02 -0.04 3.43
CA ARG A 113 20.20 0.33 4.83
C ARG A 113 19.46 1.62 5.21
N ASP A 114 18.26 1.81 4.67
CA ASP A 114 17.42 2.91 5.11
C ASP A 114 17.11 2.76 6.60
N ARG A 115 17.45 3.78 7.37
CA ARG A 115 17.37 3.76 8.83
C ARG A 115 15.96 3.55 9.37
N HIS A 116 14.94 4.01 8.65
CA HIS A 116 13.55 3.89 9.08
C HIS A 116 13.03 2.49 8.79
N VAL A 117 13.33 1.96 7.59
CA VAL A 117 12.96 0.59 7.20
C VAL A 117 13.66 -0.42 8.11
N GLU A 118 14.95 -0.27 8.37
CA GLU A 118 15.69 -1.11 9.32
C GLU A 118 15.06 -1.05 10.73
N GLN A 119 14.76 0.14 11.24
CA GLN A 119 14.23 0.30 12.59
C GLN A 119 12.82 -0.29 12.72
N ILE A 120 11.93 -0.05 11.75
CA ILE A 120 10.59 -0.62 11.75
C ILE A 120 10.66 -2.14 11.69
N THR A 121 11.47 -2.69 10.78
CA THR A 121 11.65 -4.14 10.66
C THR A 121 12.17 -4.75 11.96
N ARG A 122 13.16 -4.13 12.59
CA ARG A 122 13.71 -4.57 13.88
C ARG A 122 12.64 -4.57 14.97
N ASN A 123 11.86 -3.48 15.09
CA ASN A 123 10.78 -3.39 16.08
C ASN A 123 9.72 -4.49 15.90
N ILE A 124 9.35 -4.80 14.63
CA ILE A 124 8.42 -5.87 14.32
C ILE A 124 8.97 -7.23 14.74
N LEU A 125 10.21 -7.54 14.36
CA LEU A 125 10.86 -8.80 14.68
C LEU A 125 11.04 -8.98 16.19
N ASP A 126 11.51 -7.96 16.90
CA ASP A 126 11.69 -7.99 18.35
C ASP A 126 10.37 -8.26 19.06
N ARG A 127 9.29 -7.58 18.65
CA ARG A 127 7.97 -7.74 19.24
C ARG A 127 7.36 -9.13 18.97
N LEU A 128 7.51 -9.64 17.75
CA LEU A 128 6.88 -10.90 17.35
C LEU A 128 7.70 -12.14 17.72
N SER A 129 9.01 -11.99 17.97
CA SER A 129 9.87 -13.09 18.41
C SER A 129 9.83 -13.35 19.93
N THR A 130 9.29 -12.43 20.73
CA THR A 130 9.12 -12.66 22.17
C THR A 130 8.08 -13.73 22.41
N ARG A 131 8.48 -14.87 23.03
CA ARG A 131 7.53 -15.89 23.50
C ARG A 131 6.57 -15.22 24.49
N ARG A 132 5.28 -15.31 24.22
CA ARG A 132 4.28 -15.05 25.26
C ARG A 132 4.46 -16.14 26.31
N ALA A 133 4.85 -15.75 27.50
CA ALA A 133 4.89 -16.62 28.68
C ALA A 133 3.48 -17.06 29.07
#